data_fad6b20d9758fe1cda1f201ed25b3ade
#
_entry.id   fad6b20d9758fe1cda1f201ed25b3ade
#
_cell.length_a   1.000
_cell.length_b   1.000
_cell.length_c   1.000
_cell.angle_alpha   90.00
_cell.angle_beta   90.00
_cell.angle_gamma   90.00
#
_symmetry.space_group_name_H-M   'P 1'
#
loop_
_entity.id
_entity.type
_entity.pdbx_description
1 polymer ?
#
loop_
_entity_poly.entity_id
_entity_poly.type
_entity_poly.pdbx_seq_one_letter_code
_entity_poly.pdbx_strand_id
1 'polypeptide(L)'
;MADTSPQVPDSAPKQIPAGHLSSKHALRRKDRIHHLRRSARATTTQWRRTAIYWIGAVLVGVIAVLFAHMGDAAADLRSRIIAWHPWAMLLIAPAGLAFITWMTRTIFKGAQGSGIPQTIATLHIDNYTVVDRVLSLKISVGKILLTCLGLICGASIGREGPSVQVGASVMHGFSRLLGQSNIAAKRSMILAGGAAGMAAAFNTPLAGIVFAIEELSHSFEQRTSGRTLTVVVVSGVTAIALLGNYTYFGHADVDIPVGTAWIAVLTCGILGGLAGGTFAALVIKASRGLPGPVGRFAGQRPIAFAAACGLVLAIIGLISKGTTYGTGYAQARAIFAGTEHYPASFFLLKYLAMLVSYCSGIPGGMFAPSLAIGAAIGGWIEQFLPHTTPGAVVLLGTVAYFCGVAQSPLTATIIVMEMCDNQQVTLALLATSFLAFGVSRMVCPRPLYTALADRFMEANERASRPPPQSDIQSTPVQDAKKAP
;
A
#
# COMPACT_ATOMS: atom_id res chain seq x y z
N MET A 1 -44.20 -10.38 95.34
CA MET A 1 -44.12 -9.69 94.05
C MET A 1 -43.29 -10.56 93.18
N ALA A 2 -43.86 -11.06 92.14
CA ALA A 2 -43.44 -12.26 91.42
C ALA A 2 -42.21 -12.01 90.54
N ASP A 3 -41.23 -12.88 90.72
CA ASP A 3 -40.07 -13.07 89.84
C ASP A 3 -40.47 -14.01 88.71
N THR A 4 -40.38 -13.56 87.44
CA THR A 4 -40.60 -14.35 86.23
C THR A 4 -39.42 -14.21 85.31
N SER A 5 -38.40 -15.04 85.49
CA SER A 5 -37.32 -15.29 84.53
C SER A 5 -37.82 -16.22 83.38
N PRO A 6 -37.60 -15.91 82.11
CA PRO A 6 -37.95 -16.84 81.06
C PRO A 6 -36.85 -17.91 80.86
N GLN A 7 -37.28 -19.17 80.85
CA GLN A 7 -36.45 -20.33 80.55
C GLN A 7 -36.01 -20.31 79.08
N VAL A 8 -34.71 -20.46 78.83
CA VAL A 8 -34.08 -20.72 77.51
C VAL A 8 -34.20 -22.22 77.18
N PRO A 9 -34.70 -22.64 75.99
CA PRO A 9 -34.72 -24.02 75.64
C PRO A 9 -33.33 -24.47 75.15
N ASP A 10 -32.86 -25.53 75.76
CA ASP A 10 -31.62 -26.26 75.47
C ASP A 10 -31.74 -26.91 74.11
N SER A 11 -31.10 -26.33 73.05
CA SER A 11 -31.05 -26.89 71.77
C SER A 11 -29.71 -27.68 71.53
N ALA A 12 -29.77 -28.96 71.61
CA ALA A 12 -28.66 -29.87 71.29
C ALA A 12 -28.01 -29.54 69.94
N PRO A 13 -26.69 -29.57 69.79
CA PRO A 13 -26.02 -29.32 68.55
C PRO A 13 -26.34 -30.38 67.51
N LYS A 14 -26.96 -29.97 66.39
CA LYS A 14 -27.15 -30.83 65.21
C LYS A 14 -25.80 -31.30 64.71
N GLN A 15 -25.49 -32.57 64.87
CA GLN A 15 -24.34 -33.23 64.24
C GLN A 15 -24.49 -33.17 62.73
N ILE A 16 -23.60 -32.38 62.03
CA ILE A 16 -23.50 -32.34 60.59
C ILE A 16 -22.75 -33.62 60.18
N PRO A 17 -23.31 -34.46 59.29
CA PRO A 17 -22.65 -35.70 58.90
C PRO A 17 -21.35 -35.37 58.15
N ALA A 18 -20.23 -35.92 58.59
CA ALA A 18 -18.87 -35.70 58.12
C ALA A 18 -18.68 -35.98 56.61
N GLY A 19 -19.64 -36.70 55.99
CA GLY A 19 -19.61 -37.00 54.54
C GLY A 19 -19.94 -35.83 53.60
N HIS A 20 -20.61 -34.79 54.11
CA HIS A 20 -21.05 -33.64 53.26
C HIS A 20 -19.96 -32.57 53.02
N LEU A 21 -18.95 -32.49 53.86
CA LEU A 21 -17.82 -31.57 53.75
C LEU A 21 -16.78 -32.08 52.74
N SER A 22 -16.57 -33.42 52.66
CA SER A 22 -15.64 -34.06 51.74
C SER A 22 -16.10 -33.94 50.28
N SER A 23 -17.40 -34.05 49.99
CA SER A 23 -17.94 -33.95 48.61
C SER A 23 -17.87 -32.52 48.05
N LYS A 24 -18.12 -31.50 48.91
CA LYS A 24 -18.02 -30.09 48.49
C LYS A 24 -16.58 -29.66 48.20
N HIS A 25 -15.58 -30.18 48.91
CA HIS A 25 -14.17 -29.93 48.64
C HIS A 25 -13.71 -30.64 47.37
N ALA A 26 -14.17 -31.84 47.09
CA ALA A 26 -13.86 -32.59 45.86
C ALA A 26 -14.48 -31.92 44.62
N LEU A 27 -15.71 -31.40 44.70
CA LEU A 27 -16.37 -30.64 43.63
C LEU A 27 -15.64 -29.31 43.35
N ARG A 28 -15.32 -28.54 44.38
CA ARG A 28 -14.53 -27.29 44.21
C ARG A 28 -13.14 -27.54 43.59
N ARG A 29 -12.50 -28.66 43.92
CA ARG A 29 -11.20 -29.04 43.33
C ARG A 29 -11.34 -29.44 41.85
N LYS A 30 -12.39 -30.14 41.44
CA LYS A 30 -12.68 -30.46 40.02
C LYS A 30 -12.99 -29.21 39.23
N ASP A 31 -13.80 -28.31 39.76
CA ASP A 31 -14.12 -27.05 39.09
C ASP A 31 -12.87 -26.16 38.92
N ARG A 32 -12.00 -26.10 39.94
CA ARG A 32 -10.72 -25.38 39.86
C ARG A 32 -9.78 -25.96 38.80
N ILE A 33 -9.72 -27.29 38.69
CA ILE A 33 -8.93 -27.98 37.65
C ILE A 33 -9.54 -27.75 36.27
N HIS A 34 -10.87 -27.77 36.14
CA HIS A 34 -11.54 -27.46 34.88
C HIS A 34 -11.32 -26.00 34.47
N HIS A 35 -11.38 -25.03 35.39
CA HIS A 35 -11.05 -23.63 35.15
C HIS A 35 -9.58 -23.46 34.73
N LEU A 36 -8.64 -24.11 35.43
CA LEU A 36 -7.22 -24.05 35.06
C LEU A 36 -6.95 -24.67 33.70
N ARG A 37 -7.58 -25.80 33.35
CA ARG A 37 -7.45 -26.45 32.03
C ARG A 37 -8.10 -25.61 30.93
N ARG A 38 -9.23 -24.94 31.18
CA ARG A 38 -9.84 -24.00 30.22
C ARG A 38 -8.96 -22.77 30.04
N SER A 39 -8.45 -22.19 31.13
CA SER A 39 -7.54 -21.06 31.09
C SER A 39 -6.25 -21.42 30.35
N ALA A 40 -5.61 -22.56 30.67
CA ALA A 40 -4.42 -23.04 29.97
C ALA A 40 -4.64 -23.27 28.47
N ARG A 41 -5.78 -23.91 28.10
CA ARG A 41 -6.15 -24.09 26.68
C ARG A 41 -6.41 -22.77 25.98
N ALA A 42 -7.09 -21.81 26.61
CA ALA A 42 -7.33 -20.50 26.08
C ALA A 42 -5.98 -19.74 25.85
N THR A 43 -5.10 -19.80 26.85
CA THR A 43 -3.75 -19.21 26.76
C THR A 43 -2.93 -19.84 25.65
N THR A 44 -2.90 -21.17 25.54
CA THR A 44 -2.15 -21.88 24.48
C THR A 44 -2.70 -21.53 23.09
N THR A 45 -4.03 -21.44 22.94
CA THR A 45 -4.65 -21.04 21.67
C THR A 45 -4.34 -19.60 21.32
N GLN A 46 -4.30 -18.71 22.30
CA GLN A 46 -3.93 -17.32 22.12
C GLN A 46 -2.47 -17.17 21.72
N TRP A 47 -1.54 -17.87 22.38
CA TRP A 47 -0.11 -17.90 22.03
C TRP A 47 0.11 -18.44 20.62
N ARG A 48 -0.55 -19.53 20.24
CA ARG A 48 -0.46 -20.07 18.88
C ARG A 48 -0.93 -19.05 17.83
N ARG A 49 -2.01 -18.33 18.09
CA ARG A 49 -2.48 -17.27 17.20
C ARG A 49 -1.46 -16.13 17.11
N THR A 50 -0.93 -15.67 18.22
CA THR A 50 0.09 -14.60 18.25
C THR A 50 1.36 -15.02 17.51
N ALA A 51 1.84 -16.25 17.72
CA ALA A 51 3.01 -16.77 17.02
C ALA A 51 2.83 -16.77 15.49
N ILE A 52 1.64 -17.11 15.00
CA ILE A 52 1.34 -17.10 13.55
C ILE A 52 1.35 -15.65 13.00
N TYR A 53 0.87 -14.67 13.77
CA TYR A 53 0.99 -13.27 13.36
C TYR A 53 2.47 -12.85 13.24
N TRP A 54 3.34 -13.27 14.15
CA TRP A 54 4.77 -12.96 14.10
C TRP A 54 5.47 -13.67 12.95
N ILE A 55 5.21 -14.95 12.74
CA ILE A 55 5.76 -15.70 11.60
C ILE A 55 5.33 -15.06 10.27
N GLY A 56 4.05 -14.68 10.16
CA GLY A 56 3.56 -13.95 8.99
C GLY A 56 4.25 -12.61 8.80
N ALA A 57 4.47 -11.85 9.88
CA ALA A 57 5.16 -10.57 9.84
C ALA A 57 6.62 -10.70 9.38
N VAL A 58 7.35 -11.66 9.95
CA VAL A 58 8.73 -11.98 9.53
C VAL A 58 8.76 -12.37 8.05
N LEU A 59 7.83 -13.23 7.61
CA LEU A 59 7.78 -13.64 6.21
C LEU A 59 7.48 -12.46 5.27
N VAL A 60 6.59 -11.54 5.65
CA VAL A 60 6.35 -10.30 4.88
C VAL A 60 7.62 -9.48 4.78
N GLY A 61 8.35 -9.29 5.89
CA GLY A 61 9.64 -8.59 5.91
C GLY A 61 10.67 -9.23 4.98
N VAL A 62 10.85 -10.55 5.07
CA VAL A 62 11.78 -11.30 4.21
C VAL A 62 11.42 -11.17 2.73
N ILE A 63 10.13 -11.32 2.38
CA ILE A 63 9.68 -11.19 0.98
C ILE A 63 9.87 -9.76 0.48
N ALA A 64 9.62 -8.74 1.30
CA ALA A 64 9.84 -7.35 0.91
C ALA A 64 11.32 -7.05 0.66
N VAL A 65 12.23 -7.59 1.49
CA VAL A 65 13.68 -7.49 1.31
C VAL A 65 14.14 -8.20 0.03
N LEU A 66 13.65 -9.43 -0.20
CA LEU A 66 13.95 -10.16 -1.43
C LEU A 66 13.47 -9.39 -2.67
N PHE A 67 12.27 -8.84 -2.62
CA PHE A 67 11.74 -8.00 -3.70
C PHE A 67 12.56 -6.71 -3.89
N ALA A 68 13.09 -6.14 -2.81
CA ALA A 68 14.00 -5.02 -2.88
C ALA A 68 15.26 -5.37 -3.68
N HIS A 69 15.96 -6.44 -3.32
CA HIS A 69 17.14 -6.91 -4.04
C HIS A 69 16.86 -7.26 -5.51
N MET A 70 15.72 -7.91 -5.79
CA MET A 70 15.31 -8.19 -7.17
C MET A 70 15.06 -6.90 -7.97
N GLY A 71 14.47 -5.88 -7.35
CA GLY A 71 14.26 -4.57 -7.96
C GLY A 71 15.57 -3.83 -8.25
N ASP A 72 16.52 -3.90 -7.33
CA ASP A 72 17.85 -3.29 -7.49
C ASP A 72 18.64 -4.01 -8.59
N ALA A 73 18.63 -5.34 -8.60
CA ALA A 73 19.25 -6.15 -9.69
C ALA A 73 18.59 -5.86 -11.06
N ALA A 74 17.28 -5.62 -11.09
CA ALA A 74 16.58 -5.20 -12.31
C ALA A 74 17.02 -3.81 -12.79
N ALA A 75 17.25 -2.88 -11.87
CA ALA A 75 17.78 -1.55 -12.18
C ALA A 75 19.23 -1.61 -12.70
N ASP A 76 20.06 -2.45 -12.08
CA ASP A 76 21.45 -2.67 -12.51
C ASP A 76 21.52 -3.29 -13.91
N LEU A 77 20.67 -4.31 -14.18
CA LEU A 77 20.59 -4.92 -15.50
C LEU A 77 20.20 -3.90 -16.58
N ARG A 78 19.17 -3.06 -16.28
CA ARG A 78 18.78 -1.98 -17.19
C ARG A 78 19.94 -1.01 -17.42
N SER A 79 20.66 -0.62 -16.36
CA SER A 79 21.80 0.30 -16.48
C SER A 79 22.90 -0.27 -17.38
N ARG A 80 23.20 -1.56 -17.27
CA ARG A 80 24.15 -2.27 -18.16
C ARG A 80 23.66 -2.28 -19.62
N ILE A 81 22.37 -2.51 -19.86
CA ILE A 81 21.77 -2.48 -21.20
C ILE A 81 21.92 -1.08 -21.82
N ILE A 82 21.62 -0.03 -21.06
CA ILE A 82 21.73 1.36 -21.53
C ILE A 82 23.20 1.73 -21.79
N ALA A 83 24.12 1.30 -20.93
CA ALA A 83 25.55 1.54 -21.10
C ALA A 83 26.11 0.83 -22.35
N TRP A 84 25.62 -0.38 -22.65
CA TRP A 84 26.00 -1.11 -23.88
C TRP A 84 25.43 -0.45 -25.12
N HIS A 85 24.12 -0.13 -25.14
CA HIS A 85 23.47 0.50 -26.29
C HIS A 85 22.19 1.24 -25.89
N PRO A 86 22.20 2.58 -25.74
CA PRO A 86 21.02 3.33 -25.28
C PRO A 86 19.77 3.13 -26.16
N TRP A 87 19.95 2.94 -27.48
CA TRP A 87 18.88 2.73 -28.44
C TRP A 87 18.16 1.37 -28.28
N ALA A 88 18.77 0.40 -27.57
CA ALA A 88 18.15 -0.90 -27.32
C ALA A 88 16.81 -0.74 -26.59
N MET A 89 16.65 0.33 -25.79
CA MET A 89 15.40 0.61 -25.08
C MET A 89 14.22 0.89 -26.02
N LEU A 90 14.44 1.34 -27.26
CA LEU A 90 13.38 1.50 -28.27
C LEU A 90 12.70 0.18 -28.65
N LEU A 91 13.41 -0.93 -28.48
CA LEU A 91 12.85 -2.27 -28.71
C LEU A 91 12.42 -2.95 -27.41
N ILE A 92 13.25 -2.84 -26.36
CA ILE A 92 13.03 -3.55 -25.08
C ILE A 92 11.79 -3.01 -24.35
N ALA A 93 11.60 -1.69 -24.31
CA ALA A 93 10.47 -1.12 -23.58
C ALA A 93 9.12 -1.45 -24.23
N PRO A 94 8.91 -1.27 -25.56
CA PRO A 94 7.67 -1.67 -26.22
C PRO A 94 7.38 -3.17 -26.10
N ALA A 95 8.36 -4.01 -26.40
CA ALA A 95 8.21 -5.46 -26.34
C ALA A 95 7.94 -5.95 -24.92
N GLY A 96 8.67 -5.40 -23.95
CA GLY A 96 8.52 -5.75 -22.54
C GLY A 96 7.16 -5.33 -21.95
N LEU A 97 6.70 -4.10 -22.20
CA LEU A 97 5.40 -3.66 -21.72
C LEU A 97 4.25 -4.44 -22.38
N ALA A 98 4.37 -4.76 -23.68
CA ALA A 98 3.42 -5.63 -24.36
C ALA A 98 3.37 -7.03 -23.73
N PHE A 99 4.53 -7.64 -23.46
CA PHE A 99 4.65 -8.94 -22.81
C PHE A 99 4.08 -8.93 -21.38
N ILE A 100 4.41 -7.93 -20.56
CA ILE A 100 3.89 -7.77 -19.21
C ILE A 100 2.36 -7.65 -19.25
N THR A 101 1.82 -6.84 -20.15
CA THR A 101 0.37 -6.65 -20.30
C THR A 101 -0.32 -7.94 -20.76
N TRP A 102 0.31 -8.69 -21.65
CA TRP A 102 -0.18 -10.01 -22.05
C TRP A 102 -0.20 -10.97 -20.85
N MET A 103 0.87 -11.06 -20.07
CA MET A 103 0.93 -11.92 -18.88
C MET A 103 -0.09 -11.53 -17.80
N THR A 104 -0.30 -10.24 -17.56
CA THR A 104 -1.30 -9.78 -16.59
C THR A 104 -2.73 -10.09 -17.02
N ARG A 105 -3.00 -10.20 -18.31
CA ARG A 105 -4.33 -10.51 -18.84
C ARG A 105 -4.60 -12.00 -19.01
N THR A 106 -3.57 -12.81 -19.15
CA THR A 106 -3.69 -14.27 -19.36
C THR A 106 -3.39 -15.06 -18.10
N ILE A 107 -2.19 -14.94 -17.54
CA ILE A 107 -1.67 -15.79 -16.47
C ILE A 107 -1.95 -15.21 -15.09
N PHE A 108 -1.66 -13.91 -14.90
CA PHE A 108 -1.73 -13.22 -13.60
C PHE A 108 -2.86 -12.19 -13.56
N LYS A 109 -4.08 -12.62 -13.88
CA LYS A 109 -5.27 -11.76 -13.88
C LYS A 109 -5.51 -11.15 -12.50
N GLY A 110 -5.35 -9.82 -12.39
CA GLY A 110 -5.45 -9.09 -11.12
C GLY A 110 -4.11 -8.56 -10.59
N ALA A 111 -2.98 -8.86 -11.27
CA ALA A 111 -1.67 -8.31 -10.89
C ALA A 111 -1.45 -6.86 -11.39
N GLN A 112 -2.28 -6.33 -12.28
CA GLN A 112 -2.14 -4.96 -12.82
C GLN A 112 -2.22 -3.88 -11.74
N GLY A 113 -1.60 -2.72 -12.04
CA GLY A 113 -1.62 -1.52 -11.20
C GLY A 113 -0.80 -1.60 -9.92
N SER A 114 -0.98 -0.61 -9.04
CA SER A 114 -0.15 -0.42 -7.84
C SER A 114 -0.24 -1.55 -6.82
N GLY A 115 -1.42 -2.05 -6.51
CA GLY A 115 -1.64 -3.02 -5.42
C GLY A 115 -2.33 -2.40 -4.20
N ILE A 116 -2.13 -1.13 -3.93
CA ILE A 116 -2.78 -0.40 -2.82
C ILE A 116 -4.31 -0.35 -3.03
N PRO A 117 -4.84 0.09 -4.20
CA PRO A 117 -6.29 0.10 -4.42
C PRO A 117 -6.92 -1.29 -4.29
N GLN A 118 -6.24 -2.34 -4.75
CA GLN A 118 -6.71 -3.72 -4.62
C GLN A 118 -6.80 -4.14 -3.15
N THR A 119 -5.79 -3.77 -2.35
CA THR A 119 -5.78 -4.06 -0.91
C THR A 119 -6.89 -3.31 -0.19
N ILE A 120 -7.08 -2.00 -0.47
CA ILE A 120 -8.19 -1.20 0.07
C ILE A 120 -9.54 -1.84 -0.29
N ALA A 121 -9.73 -2.19 -1.56
CA ALA A 121 -10.98 -2.83 -2.02
C ALA A 121 -11.28 -4.13 -1.26
N THR A 122 -10.27 -4.99 -1.00
CA THR A 122 -10.46 -6.25 -0.26
C THR A 122 -10.85 -6.07 1.21
N LEU A 123 -10.63 -4.90 1.78
CA LEU A 123 -11.10 -4.55 3.13
C LEU A 123 -12.60 -4.23 3.16
N HIS A 124 -13.20 -3.89 2.01
CA HIS A 124 -14.60 -3.50 1.89
C HIS A 124 -15.48 -4.57 1.22
N ILE A 125 -14.88 -5.48 0.43
CA ILE A 125 -15.60 -6.56 -0.25
C ILE A 125 -16.03 -7.64 0.74
N ASP A 126 -17.31 -8.01 0.75
CA ASP A 126 -17.86 -9.10 1.58
C ASP A 126 -17.72 -10.47 0.91
N ASN A 127 -17.59 -10.51 -0.42
CA ASN A 127 -17.42 -11.76 -1.16
C ASN A 127 -15.99 -12.27 -1.08
N TYR A 128 -15.76 -13.24 -0.17
CA TYR A 128 -14.42 -13.80 0.06
C TYR A 128 -13.83 -14.58 -1.12
N THR A 129 -14.64 -15.05 -2.05
CA THR A 129 -14.12 -15.69 -3.29
C THR A 129 -13.38 -14.67 -4.17
N VAL A 130 -13.81 -13.41 -4.16
CA VAL A 130 -13.12 -12.30 -4.83
C VAL A 130 -11.85 -11.95 -4.07
N VAL A 131 -11.93 -11.83 -2.73
CA VAL A 131 -10.76 -11.54 -1.87
C VAL A 131 -9.68 -12.62 -2.04
N ASP A 132 -10.04 -13.91 -2.01
CA ASP A 132 -9.14 -15.05 -2.20
C ASP A 132 -8.45 -15.02 -3.58
N ARG A 133 -9.13 -14.53 -4.61
CA ARG A 133 -8.56 -14.36 -5.95
C ARG A 133 -7.57 -13.20 -5.99
N VAL A 134 -7.95 -12.03 -5.46
CA VAL A 134 -7.14 -10.80 -5.49
C VAL A 134 -5.90 -10.90 -4.62
N LEU A 135 -6.02 -11.56 -3.46
CA LEU A 135 -4.93 -11.78 -2.50
C LEU A 135 -4.36 -13.20 -2.59
N SER A 136 -4.31 -13.79 -3.79
CA SER A 136 -3.69 -15.10 -3.99
C SER A 136 -2.17 -14.99 -4.08
N LEU A 137 -1.45 -15.98 -3.56
CA LEU A 137 0.02 -16.07 -3.68
C LEU A 137 0.48 -16.10 -5.14
N LYS A 138 -0.32 -16.67 -6.05
CA LYS A 138 -0.05 -16.66 -7.48
C LYS A 138 0.03 -15.21 -8.02
N ILE A 139 -0.92 -14.36 -7.64
CA ILE A 139 -0.92 -12.94 -8.04
C ILE A 139 0.25 -12.21 -7.41
N SER A 140 0.61 -12.50 -6.15
CA SER A 140 1.76 -11.90 -5.48
C SER A 140 3.08 -12.21 -6.19
N VAL A 141 3.31 -13.47 -6.56
CA VAL A 141 4.49 -13.86 -7.35
C VAL A 141 4.49 -13.16 -8.71
N GLY A 142 3.35 -13.18 -9.42
CA GLY A 142 3.20 -12.47 -10.69
C GLY A 142 3.49 -10.98 -10.56
N LYS A 143 3.01 -10.34 -9.48
CA LYS A 143 3.23 -8.93 -9.24
C LYS A 143 4.72 -8.61 -9.01
N ILE A 144 5.44 -9.40 -8.22
CA ILE A 144 6.88 -9.24 -8.00
C ILE A 144 7.63 -9.37 -9.33
N LEU A 145 7.45 -10.49 -10.03
CA LEU A 145 8.16 -10.77 -11.28
C LEU A 145 7.89 -9.74 -12.37
N LEU A 146 6.62 -9.36 -12.56
CA LEU A 146 6.23 -8.42 -13.61
C LEU A 146 6.62 -6.97 -13.27
N THR A 147 6.68 -6.61 -11.99
CA THR A 147 7.21 -5.30 -11.57
C THR A 147 8.72 -5.22 -11.84
N CYS A 148 9.49 -6.26 -11.48
CA CYS A 148 10.93 -6.33 -11.79
C CYS A 148 11.18 -6.27 -13.31
N LEU A 149 10.39 -7.00 -14.10
CA LEU A 149 10.49 -6.94 -15.57
C LEU A 149 10.16 -5.53 -16.07
N GLY A 150 9.14 -4.85 -15.53
CA GLY A 150 8.82 -3.47 -15.83
C GLY A 150 9.98 -2.51 -15.55
N LEU A 151 10.70 -2.70 -14.42
CA LEU A 151 11.90 -1.93 -14.08
C LEU A 151 13.03 -2.16 -15.07
N ILE A 152 13.25 -3.40 -15.55
CA ILE A 152 14.21 -3.71 -16.61
C ILE A 152 13.83 -2.98 -17.90
N CYS A 153 12.56 -3.01 -18.27
CA CYS A 153 12.04 -2.38 -19.50
C CYS A 153 11.94 -0.84 -19.39
N GLY A 154 12.42 -0.23 -18.32
CA GLY A 154 12.50 1.22 -18.18
C GLY A 154 11.20 1.90 -17.74
N ALA A 155 10.19 1.15 -17.30
CA ALA A 155 8.97 1.74 -16.75
C ALA A 155 9.28 2.57 -15.50
N SER A 156 8.64 3.75 -15.39
CA SER A 156 8.76 4.62 -14.23
C SER A 156 7.77 4.20 -13.15
N ILE A 157 8.15 3.17 -12.40
CA ILE A 157 7.34 2.51 -11.37
C ILE A 157 8.16 2.20 -10.13
N GLY A 158 7.49 2.04 -8.98
CA GLY A 158 8.08 1.63 -7.71
C GLY A 158 7.64 0.22 -7.29
N ARG A 159 8.26 -0.30 -6.25
CA ARG A 159 8.00 -1.62 -5.66
C ARG A 159 7.10 -1.56 -4.41
N GLU A 160 6.89 -0.38 -3.85
CA GLU A 160 6.26 -0.17 -2.55
C GLU A 160 4.76 -0.53 -2.59
N GLY A 161 4.01 -0.03 -3.58
CA GLY A 161 2.61 -0.41 -3.77
C GLY A 161 2.41 -1.91 -3.99
N PRO A 162 3.17 -2.57 -4.87
CA PRO A 162 3.21 -4.02 -4.99
C PRO A 162 3.48 -4.74 -3.66
N SER A 163 4.41 -4.25 -2.83
CA SER A 163 4.74 -4.83 -1.52
C SER A 163 3.55 -4.80 -0.55
N VAL A 164 2.70 -3.77 -0.61
CA VAL A 164 1.45 -3.69 0.16
C VAL A 164 0.51 -4.85 -0.18
N GLN A 165 0.28 -5.12 -1.46
CA GLN A 165 -0.60 -6.23 -1.88
C GLN A 165 0.02 -7.59 -1.56
N VAL A 166 1.33 -7.74 -1.74
CA VAL A 166 2.06 -8.97 -1.40
C VAL A 166 1.97 -9.26 0.09
N GLY A 167 2.24 -8.27 0.95
CA GLY A 167 2.11 -8.39 2.40
C GLY A 167 0.68 -8.74 2.84
N ALA A 168 -0.32 -8.07 2.26
CA ALA A 168 -1.73 -8.37 2.48
C ALA A 168 -2.07 -9.80 2.08
N SER A 169 -1.54 -10.30 0.95
CA SER A 169 -1.76 -11.66 0.45
C SER A 169 -1.12 -12.71 1.36
N VAL A 170 0.08 -12.48 1.86
CA VAL A 170 0.75 -13.37 2.81
C VAL A 170 -0.07 -13.51 4.08
N MET A 171 -0.46 -12.40 4.70
CA MET A 171 -1.25 -12.41 5.94
C MET A 171 -2.66 -12.97 5.72
N HIS A 172 -3.27 -12.74 4.55
CA HIS A 172 -4.52 -13.39 4.17
C HIS A 172 -4.36 -14.91 4.07
N GLY A 173 -3.26 -15.41 3.48
CA GLY A 173 -2.93 -16.82 3.46
C GLY A 173 -2.84 -17.42 4.87
N PHE A 174 -2.17 -16.75 5.80
CA PHE A 174 -2.13 -17.16 7.21
C PHE A 174 -3.50 -17.15 7.89
N SER A 175 -4.39 -16.20 7.55
CA SER A 175 -5.76 -16.18 8.08
C SER A 175 -6.55 -17.44 7.69
N ARG A 176 -6.30 -17.97 6.50
CA ARG A 176 -6.89 -19.23 6.01
C ARG A 176 -6.31 -20.44 6.74
N LEU A 177 -4.98 -20.51 6.94
CA LEU A 177 -4.32 -21.57 7.70
C LEU A 177 -4.81 -21.63 9.14
N LEU A 178 -5.19 -20.51 9.75
CA LEU A 178 -5.79 -20.44 11.08
C LEU A 178 -7.26 -20.88 11.11
N GLY A 179 -7.88 -21.16 9.96
CA GLY A 179 -9.31 -21.43 9.88
C GLY A 179 -10.15 -20.25 10.39
N GLN A 180 -9.68 -19.03 10.20
CA GLN A 180 -10.34 -17.83 10.74
C GLN A 180 -11.70 -17.65 10.06
N SER A 181 -12.79 -17.83 10.81
CA SER A 181 -14.16 -17.63 10.32
C SER A 181 -14.64 -16.19 10.49
N ASN A 182 -14.09 -15.45 11.45
CA ASN A 182 -14.48 -14.08 11.73
C ASN A 182 -13.96 -13.11 10.64
N ILE A 183 -14.90 -12.45 9.96
CA ILE A 183 -14.64 -11.47 8.88
C ILE A 183 -13.76 -10.30 9.37
N ALA A 184 -14.06 -9.74 10.55
CA ALA A 184 -13.29 -8.64 11.10
C ALA A 184 -11.82 -9.03 11.38
N ALA A 185 -11.58 -10.28 11.85
CA ALA A 185 -10.25 -10.77 12.07
C ALA A 185 -9.48 -10.99 10.76
N LYS A 186 -10.14 -11.47 9.69
CA LYS A 186 -9.53 -11.60 8.35
C LYS A 186 -9.14 -10.22 7.79
N ARG A 187 -10.04 -9.23 7.87
CA ARG A 187 -9.76 -7.86 7.45
C ARG A 187 -8.60 -7.24 8.24
N SER A 188 -8.55 -7.47 9.56
CA SER A 188 -7.43 -7.01 10.40
C SER A 188 -6.09 -7.64 9.96
N MET A 189 -6.07 -8.91 9.56
CA MET A 189 -4.85 -9.55 9.04
C MET A 189 -4.44 -9.00 7.68
N ILE A 190 -5.38 -8.75 6.77
CA ILE A 190 -5.12 -8.13 5.46
C ILE A 190 -4.53 -6.73 5.67
N LEU A 191 -5.15 -5.93 6.53
CA LEU A 191 -4.68 -4.58 6.91
C LEU A 191 -3.27 -4.62 7.47
N ALA A 192 -3.02 -5.50 8.44
CA ALA A 192 -1.72 -5.66 9.08
C ALA A 192 -0.65 -6.07 8.06
N GLY A 193 -0.98 -6.99 7.13
CA GLY A 193 -0.08 -7.41 6.07
C GLY A 193 0.25 -6.32 5.08
N GLY A 194 -0.75 -5.54 4.65
CA GLY A 194 -0.54 -4.40 3.76
C GLY A 194 0.36 -3.33 4.39
N ALA A 195 0.10 -2.97 5.64
CA ALA A 195 0.91 -2.03 6.41
C ALA A 195 2.34 -2.54 6.65
N ALA A 196 2.49 -3.83 6.97
CA ALA A 196 3.79 -4.48 7.13
C ALA A 196 4.60 -4.50 5.83
N GLY A 197 3.93 -4.75 4.69
CA GLY A 197 4.56 -4.67 3.37
C GLY A 197 5.09 -3.28 3.05
N MET A 198 4.36 -2.23 3.47
CA MET A 198 4.78 -0.83 3.34
C MET A 198 5.98 -0.52 4.22
N ALA A 199 5.90 -0.86 5.52
CA ALA A 199 6.96 -0.66 6.49
C ALA A 199 8.29 -1.29 6.05
N ALA A 200 8.24 -2.54 5.57
CA ALA A 200 9.41 -3.26 5.12
C ALA A 200 9.97 -2.75 3.78
N ALA A 201 9.09 -2.27 2.87
CA ALA A 201 9.51 -1.78 1.55
C ALA A 201 10.29 -0.46 1.62
N PHE A 202 9.96 0.40 2.59
CA PHE A 202 10.64 1.68 2.80
C PHE A 202 11.65 1.66 3.94
N ASN A 203 11.73 0.57 4.71
CA ASN A 203 12.51 0.51 5.94
C ASN A 203 12.02 1.53 7.00
N THR A 204 10.73 1.78 7.05
CA THR A 204 10.07 2.83 7.84
C THR A 204 8.90 2.25 8.64
N PRO A 205 9.14 1.69 9.84
CA PRO A 205 8.11 1.05 10.64
C PRO A 205 6.97 1.99 11.07
N LEU A 206 7.29 3.23 11.48
CA LEU A 206 6.27 4.21 11.91
C LEU A 206 5.39 4.64 10.73
N ALA A 207 5.99 4.86 9.56
CA ALA A 207 5.24 5.18 8.36
C ALA A 207 4.25 4.08 7.99
N GLY A 208 4.62 2.80 8.15
CA GLY A 208 3.71 1.67 7.93
C GLY A 208 2.49 1.70 8.85
N ILE A 209 2.66 2.10 10.12
CA ILE A 209 1.56 2.24 11.09
C ILE A 209 0.61 3.35 10.65
N VAL A 210 1.15 4.53 10.33
CA VAL A 210 0.35 5.69 9.93
C VAL A 210 -0.36 5.44 8.60
N PHE A 211 0.32 4.79 7.63
CA PHE A 211 -0.27 4.35 6.38
C PHE A 211 -1.47 3.40 6.58
N ALA A 212 -1.38 2.49 7.56
CA ALA A 212 -2.51 1.61 7.90
C ALA A 212 -3.74 2.39 8.35
N ILE A 213 -3.54 3.47 9.10
CA ILE A 213 -4.61 4.29 9.67
C ILE A 213 -5.18 5.25 8.63
N GLU A 214 -4.31 6.01 7.98
CA GLU A 214 -4.70 7.13 7.12
C GLU A 214 -5.15 6.67 5.73
N GLU A 215 -4.45 5.69 5.13
CA GLU A 215 -4.70 5.30 3.75
C GLU A 215 -5.49 4.00 3.62
N LEU A 216 -5.15 2.95 4.39
CA LEU A 216 -5.80 1.66 4.21
C LEU A 216 -7.13 1.55 4.92
N SER A 217 -7.27 2.08 6.15
CA SER A 217 -8.48 1.86 6.95
C SER A 217 -9.40 3.06 7.04
N HIS A 218 -8.91 4.28 6.82
CA HIS A 218 -9.62 5.56 7.02
C HIS A 218 -10.36 5.66 8.36
N SER A 219 -9.93 4.90 9.39
CA SER A 219 -10.57 4.88 10.71
C SER A 219 -9.57 4.65 11.83
N PHE A 220 -9.55 5.58 12.80
CA PHE A 220 -8.72 5.49 13.99
C PHE A 220 -9.24 4.45 15.01
N GLU A 221 -10.55 4.22 15.10
CA GLU A 221 -11.13 3.59 16.28
C GLU A 221 -11.32 2.08 16.27
N GLN A 222 -11.50 1.42 15.15
CA GLN A 222 -11.98 0.04 15.18
C GLN A 222 -11.00 -1.03 14.68
N ARG A 223 -9.93 -0.69 13.99
CA ARG A 223 -9.11 -1.69 13.29
C ARG A 223 -7.64 -1.70 13.66
N THR A 224 -7.14 -0.68 14.34
CA THR A 224 -5.75 -0.62 14.79
C THR A 224 -5.59 -1.40 16.11
N SER A 225 -5.80 -2.71 16.07
CA SER A 225 -5.54 -3.55 17.23
C SER A 225 -4.04 -3.60 17.51
N GLY A 226 -3.64 -3.81 18.76
CA GLY A 226 -2.23 -4.00 19.14
C GLY A 226 -1.55 -5.10 18.32
N ARG A 227 -2.32 -6.05 17.77
CA ARG A 227 -1.81 -7.09 16.84
C ARG A 227 -1.38 -6.52 15.49
N THR A 228 -2.15 -5.59 14.91
CA THR A 228 -1.76 -4.90 13.66
C THR A 228 -0.46 -4.14 13.86
N LEU A 229 -0.35 -3.37 14.93
CA LEU A 229 0.88 -2.65 15.27
C LEU A 229 2.06 -3.60 15.43
N THR A 230 1.88 -4.70 16.15
CA THR A 230 2.95 -5.71 16.35
C THR A 230 3.42 -6.30 15.01
N VAL A 231 2.51 -6.62 14.09
CA VAL A 231 2.85 -7.16 12.77
C VAL A 231 3.68 -6.16 11.95
N VAL A 232 3.30 -4.89 11.96
CA VAL A 232 4.03 -3.82 11.24
C VAL A 232 5.43 -3.66 11.81
N VAL A 233 5.53 -3.54 13.15
CA VAL A 233 6.83 -3.38 13.82
C VAL A 233 7.75 -4.58 13.59
N VAL A 234 7.25 -5.81 13.77
CA VAL A 234 8.05 -7.04 13.55
C VAL A 234 8.52 -7.14 12.10
N SER A 235 7.67 -6.81 11.13
CA SER A 235 8.06 -6.81 9.71
C SER A 235 9.12 -5.75 9.40
N GLY A 236 8.96 -4.52 9.91
CA GLY A 236 9.94 -3.46 9.76
C GLY A 236 11.28 -3.80 10.43
N VAL A 237 11.25 -4.30 11.67
CA VAL A 237 12.47 -4.78 12.37
C VAL A 237 13.13 -5.92 11.59
N THR A 238 12.37 -6.82 10.99
CA THR A 238 12.92 -7.88 10.14
C THR A 238 13.63 -7.30 8.91
N ALA A 239 13.04 -6.29 8.28
CA ALA A 239 13.68 -5.62 7.14
C ALA A 239 14.97 -4.91 7.57
N ILE A 240 14.96 -4.18 8.69
CA ILE A 240 16.15 -3.53 9.28
C ILE A 240 17.24 -4.57 9.62
N ALA A 241 16.87 -5.71 10.19
CA ALA A 241 17.83 -6.76 10.55
C ALA A 241 18.50 -7.40 9.33
N LEU A 242 17.82 -7.45 8.18
CA LEU A 242 18.34 -8.06 6.95
C LEU A 242 19.06 -7.08 6.03
N LEU A 243 18.60 -5.84 5.93
CA LEU A 243 19.16 -4.79 5.06
C LEU A 243 20.10 -3.84 5.79
N GLY A 244 20.09 -3.87 7.13
CA GLY A 244 20.72 -2.84 7.96
C GLY A 244 19.82 -1.61 8.16
N ASN A 245 20.19 -0.78 9.11
CA ASN A 245 19.53 0.51 9.32
C ASN A 245 20.04 1.52 8.30
N TYR A 246 19.58 1.39 7.03
CA TYR A 246 19.91 2.37 6.01
C TYR A 246 18.80 3.41 5.89
N THR A 247 19.19 4.66 5.77
CA THR A 247 18.30 5.76 5.46
C THR A 247 18.20 5.92 3.95
N TYR A 248 16.99 6.04 3.44
CA TYR A 248 16.72 6.06 2.00
C TYR A 248 17.37 7.27 1.30
N PHE A 249 17.35 8.45 1.94
CA PHE A 249 18.01 9.66 1.46
C PHE A 249 19.39 9.90 2.08
N GLY A 250 19.80 9.16 3.09
CA GLY A 250 20.99 9.43 3.92
C GLY A 250 20.62 10.25 5.17
N HIS A 251 21.59 10.39 6.09
CA HIS A 251 21.43 11.30 7.22
C HIS A 251 21.50 12.75 6.74
N ALA A 252 20.47 13.51 7.04
CA ALA A 252 20.43 14.92 6.73
C ALA A 252 20.52 15.74 8.02
N ASP A 253 21.62 16.39 8.22
CA ASP A 253 21.76 17.43 9.24
C ASP A 253 21.21 18.75 8.70
N VAL A 254 19.88 18.76 8.50
CA VAL A 254 19.17 19.88 7.86
C VAL A 254 18.21 20.47 8.87
N ASP A 255 18.27 21.77 9.08
CA ASP A 255 17.32 22.55 9.89
C ASP A 255 16.56 23.54 9.02
N ILE A 256 15.27 23.75 9.34
CA ILE A 256 14.41 24.74 8.71
C ILE A 256 13.89 25.69 9.79
N PRO A 257 14.68 26.69 10.17
CA PRO A 257 14.28 27.62 11.20
C PRO A 257 13.03 28.42 10.80
N VAL A 258 12.18 28.70 11.79
CA VAL A 258 10.99 29.53 11.57
C VAL A 258 11.41 30.92 11.15
N GLY A 259 10.94 31.40 9.98
CA GLY A 259 11.29 32.69 9.42
C GLY A 259 11.19 32.69 7.89
N THR A 260 12.16 33.31 7.22
CA THR A 260 12.22 33.40 5.75
C THR A 260 12.30 32.03 5.06
N ALA A 261 12.85 30.99 5.72
CA ALA A 261 12.89 29.63 5.23
C ALA A 261 11.46 29.03 5.00
N TRP A 262 10.44 29.58 5.66
CA TRP A 262 9.04 29.15 5.47
C TRP A 262 8.43 29.58 4.14
N ILE A 263 9.08 30.46 3.40
CA ILE A 263 8.73 30.73 1.99
C ILE A 263 8.87 29.42 1.18
N ALA A 264 9.87 28.59 1.50
CA ALA A 264 10.03 27.26 0.89
C ALA A 264 8.85 26.33 1.22
N VAL A 265 8.34 26.35 2.44
CA VAL A 265 7.15 25.59 2.86
C VAL A 265 5.93 25.97 2.00
N LEU A 266 5.70 27.26 1.81
CA LEU A 266 4.58 27.76 1.01
C LEU A 266 4.75 27.43 -0.48
N THR A 267 5.91 27.70 -1.05
CA THR A 267 6.16 27.48 -2.49
C THR A 267 6.15 26.00 -2.85
N CYS A 268 6.83 25.14 -2.08
CA CYS A 268 6.82 23.70 -2.27
C CYS A 268 5.41 23.12 -2.05
N GLY A 269 4.70 23.55 -1.00
CA GLY A 269 3.35 23.08 -0.70
C GLY A 269 2.36 23.39 -1.82
N ILE A 270 2.39 24.62 -2.37
CA ILE A 270 1.51 25.02 -3.48
C ILE A 270 1.89 24.28 -4.77
N LEU A 271 3.15 24.34 -5.19
CA LEU A 271 3.58 23.75 -6.46
C LEU A 271 3.52 22.22 -6.44
N GLY A 272 3.99 21.60 -5.36
CA GLY A 272 3.91 20.16 -5.18
C GLY A 272 2.48 19.67 -5.07
N GLY A 273 1.62 20.36 -4.31
CA GLY A 273 0.20 20.05 -4.19
C GLY A 273 -0.54 20.18 -5.53
N LEU A 274 -0.28 21.21 -6.30
CA LEU A 274 -0.87 21.42 -7.63
C LEU A 274 -0.41 20.32 -8.62
N ALA A 275 0.89 20.07 -8.69
CA ALA A 275 1.45 19.04 -9.58
C ALA A 275 1.00 17.63 -9.19
N GLY A 276 0.96 17.31 -7.88
CA GLY A 276 0.47 16.03 -7.38
C GLY A 276 -1.02 15.85 -7.59
N GLY A 277 -1.82 16.88 -7.31
CA GLY A 277 -3.27 16.86 -7.53
C GLY A 277 -3.64 16.72 -9.01
N THR A 278 -2.94 17.38 -9.91
CA THR A 278 -3.12 17.22 -11.37
C THR A 278 -2.76 15.80 -11.81
N PHE A 279 -1.68 15.22 -11.28
CA PHE A 279 -1.32 13.83 -11.54
C PHE A 279 -2.42 12.88 -11.10
N ALA A 280 -2.91 13.00 -9.86
CA ALA A 280 -4.00 12.18 -9.32
C ALA A 280 -5.27 12.29 -10.17
N ALA A 281 -5.66 13.50 -10.56
CA ALA A 281 -6.83 13.73 -11.42
C ALA A 281 -6.67 13.07 -12.81
N LEU A 282 -5.47 13.15 -13.43
CA LEU A 282 -5.19 12.50 -14.70
C LEU A 282 -5.22 10.97 -14.59
N VAL A 283 -4.65 10.41 -13.54
CA VAL A 283 -4.68 8.96 -13.26
C VAL A 283 -6.10 8.47 -13.05
N ILE A 284 -6.91 9.16 -12.25
CA ILE A 284 -8.33 8.81 -12.04
C ILE A 284 -9.11 8.92 -13.35
N LYS A 285 -8.86 9.96 -14.15
CA LYS A 285 -9.49 10.11 -15.47
C LYS A 285 -9.08 8.98 -16.41
N ALA A 286 -7.79 8.65 -16.48
CA ALA A 286 -7.26 7.56 -17.28
C ALA A 286 -7.84 6.19 -16.85
N SER A 287 -8.02 5.96 -15.56
CA SER A 287 -8.63 4.72 -15.05
C SER A 287 -10.09 4.52 -15.48
N ARG A 288 -10.81 5.61 -15.74
CA ARG A 288 -12.19 5.57 -16.26
C ARG A 288 -12.26 5.29 -17.75
N GLY A 289 -11.14 5.34 -18.44
CA GLY A 289 -10.98 5.20 -19.88
C GLY A 289 -10.45 6.48 -20.51
N LEU A 290 -9.51 6.33 -21.43
CA LEU A 290 -8.96 7.46 -22.17
C LEU A 290 -10.01 7.96 -23.18
N PRO A 291 -10.12 9.29 -23.41
CA PRO A 291 -11.07 9.85 -24.34
C PRO A 291 -10.67 9.60 -25.83
N GLY A 292 -11.66 9.62 -26.70
CA GLY A 292 -11.47 9.65 -28.14
C GLY A 292 -10.84 8.39 -28.76
N PRO A 293 -10.08 8.52 -29.84
CA PRO A 293 -9.51 7.40 -30.57
C PRO A 293 -8.48 6.61 -29.75
N VAL A 294 -7.74 7.30 -28.86
CA VAL A 294 -6.75 6.66 -27.97
C VAL A 294 -7.44 5.70 -27.02
N GLY A 295 -8.57 6.08 -26.45
CA GLY A 295 -9.33 5.20 -25.55
C GLY A 295 -9.92 4.00 -26.26
N ARG A 296 -10.41 4.17 -27.48
CA ARG A 296 -10.89 3.05 -28.32
C ARG A 296 -9.74 2.08 -28.63
N PHE A 297 -8.57 2.59 -29.01
CA PHE A 297 -7.38 1.77 -29.27
C PHE A 297 -6.93 1.01 -28.00
N ALA A 298 -6.85 1.69 -26.86
CA ALA A 298 -6.48 1.07 -25.57
C ALA A 298 -7.46 -0.04 -25.16
N GLY A 299 -8.76 0.16 -25.37
CA GLY A 299 -9.79 -0.83 -25.06
C GLY A 299 -9.79 -2.03 -26.01
N GLN A 300 -9.65 -1.81 -27.31
CA GLN A 300 -9.69 -2.86 -28.32
C GLN A 300 -8.38 -3.66 -28.43
N ARG A 301 -7.22 -2.98 -28.31
CA ARG A 301 -5.88 -3.57 -28.47
C ARG A 301 -4.95 -3.24 -27.31
N PRO A 302 -5.25 -3.69 -26.09
CA PRO A 302 -4.51 -3.28 -24.88
C PRO A 302 -3.02 -3.66 -24.90
N ILE A 303 -2.64 -4.77 -25.55
CA ILE A 303 -1.25 -5.18 -25.67
C ILE A 303 -0.48 -4.23 -26.61
N ALA A 304 -1.09 -3.87 -27.74
CA ALA A 304 -0.51 -2.91 -28.68
C ALA A 304 -0.44 -1.50 -28.08
N PHE A 305 -1.43 -1.12 -27.27
CA PHE A 305 -1.40 0.13 -26.54
C PHE A 305 -0.27 0.18 -25.49
N ALA A 306 -0.03 -0.93 -24.77
CA ALA A 306 1.09 -1.04 -23.85
C ALA A 306 2.44 -0.96 -24.60
N ALA A 307 2.56 -1.55 -25.79
CA ALA A 307 3.73 -1.38 -26.64
C ALA A 307 3.96 0.09 -27.03
N ALA A 308 2.89 0.80 -27.43
CA ALA A 308 2.97 2.22 -27.74
C ALA A 308 3.39 3.06 -26.51
N CYS A 309 2.87 2.76 -25.32
CA CYS A 309 3.34 3.37 -24.08
C CYS A 309 4.83 3.10 -23.83
N GLY A 310 5.30 1.86 -24.09
CA GLY A 310 6.71 1.49 -23.99
C GLY A 310 7.60 2.29 -24.95
N LEU A 311 7.12 2.52 -26.19
CA LEU A 311 7.84 3.35 -27.14
C LEU A 311 7.94 4.82 -26.66
N VAL A 312 6.86 5.39 -26.14
CA VAL A 312 6.87 6.74 -25.56
C VAL A 312 7.84 6.81 -24.38
N LEU A 313 7.85 5.80 -23.50
CA LEU A 313 8.81 5.71 -22.40
C LEU A 313 10.26 5.64 -22.88
N ALA A 314 10.53 4.87 -23.92
CA ALA A 314 11.88 4.78 -24.51
C ALA A 314 12.33 6.12 -25.08
N ILE A 315 11.45 6.86 -25.78
CA ILE A 315 11.74 8.20 -26.30
C ILE A 315 12.01 9.18 -25.16
N ILE A 316 11.16 9.21 -24.11
CA ILE A 316 11.38 10.03 -22.92
C ILE A 316 12.72 9.70 -22.27
N GLY A 317 13.05 8.42 -22.15
CA GLY A 317 14.30 7.95 -21.58
C GLY A 317 15.52 8.36 -22.41
N LEU A 318 15.45 8.33 -23.75
CA LEU A 318 16.53 8.81 -24.60
C LEU A 318 16.75 10.32 -24.45
N ILE A 319 15.67 11.11 -24.46
CA ILE A 319 15.72 12.57 -24.24
C ILE A 319 16.35 12.91 -22.88
N SER A 320 15.99 12.14 -21.84
CA SER A 320 16.50 12.33 -20.49
C SER A 320 17.84 11.61 -20.22
N LYS A 321 18.49 11.04 -21.23
CA LYS A 321 19.71 10.25 -21.06
C LYS A 321 19.58 9.12 -20.02
N GLY A 322 18.41 8.49 -19.96
CA GLY A 322 18.11 7.37 -19.06
C GLY A 322 17.70 7.76 -17.63
N THR A 323 17.74 9.02 -17.24
CA THR A 323 17.48 9.45 -15.86
C THR A 323 16.02 9.26 -15.42
N THR A 324 15.06 9.21 -16.36
CA THR A 324 13.63 9.04 -16.06
C THR A 324 13.20 7.59 -15.86
N TYR A 325 14.04 6.62 -16.20
CA TYR A 325 13.72 5.20 -16.04
C TYR A 325 13.70 4.76 -14.57
N GLY A 326 12.88 3.75 -14.27
CA GLY A 326 12.81 3.08 -12.97
C GLY A 326 12.22 3.93 -11.86
N THR A 327 12.61 3.64 -10.63
CA THR A 327 12.07 4.29 -9.43
C THR A 327 12.43 5.77 -9.30
N GLY A 328 13.59 6.19 -9.80
CA GLY A 328 14.14 7.52 -9.62
C GLY A 328 14.86 7.73 -8.28
N TYR A 329 15.10 6.64 -7.55
CA TYR A 329 15.76 6.70 -6.24
C TYR A 329 17.15 7.31 -6.29
N ALA A 330 18.00 6.87 -7.23
CA ALA A 330 19.36 7.37 -7.37
C ALA A 330 19.37 8.89 -7.64
N GLN A 331 18.47 9.36 -8.50
CA GLN A 331 18.32 10.77 -8.82
C GLN A 331 17.83 11.58 -7.63
N ALA A 332 16.82 11.10 -6.91
CA ALA A 332 16.32 11.77 -5.71
C ALA A 332 17.42 11.91 -4.64
N ARG A 333 18.19 10.84 -4.43
CA ARG A 333 19.32 10.83 -3.49
C ARG A 333 20.44 11.78 -3.93
N ALA A 334 20.77 11.82 -5.22
CA ALA A 334 21.79 12.70 -5.76
C ALA A 334 21.39 14.18 -5.63
N ILE A 335 20.11 14.50 -5.91
CA ILE A 335 19.57 15.86 -5.72
C ILE A 335 19.65 16.24 -4.24
N PHE A 336 19.22 15.36 -3.35
CA PHE A 336 19.23 15.60 -1.92
C PHE A 336 20.63 15.83 -1.36
N ALA A 337 21.60 15.01 -1.79
CA ALA A 337 23.00 15.15 -1.41
C ALA A 337 23.70 16.35 -2.07
N GLY A 338 23.04 17.08 -2.98
CA GLY A 338 23.64 18.17 -3.74
C GLY A 338 24.76 17.75 -4.70
N THR A 339 24.89 16.43 -4.97
CA THR A 339 25.96 15.89 -5.84
C THR A 339 25.67 16.07 -7.33
N GLU A 340 24.39 16.15 -7.68
CA GLU A 340 23.94 16.35 -9.07
C GLU A 340 22.78 17.35 -9.13
N HIS A 341 22.83 18.25 -10.09
CA HIS A 341 21.76 19.18 -10.40
C HIS A 341 21.04 18.75 -11.67
N TYR A 342 19.75 18.52 -11.56
CA TYR A 342 18.93 18.15 -12.71
C TYR A 342 18.18 19.38 -13.25
N PRO A 343 18.09 19.54 -14.57
CA PRO A 343 17.32 20.62 -15.16
C PRO A 343 15.83 20.47 -14.87
N ALA A 344 15.07 21.56 -14.92
CA ALA A 344 13.62 21.56 -14.71
C ALA A 344 12.88 20.57 -15.64
N SER A 345 13.41 20.28 -16.82
CA SER A 345 12.86 19.27 -17.71
C SER A 345 12.81 17.87 -17.10
N PHE A 346 13.67 17.55 -16.12
CA PHE A 346 13.70 16.24 -15.50
C PHE A 346 12.40 15.91 -14.76
N PHE A 347 11.88 16.85 -13.94
CA PHE A 347 10.63 16.55 -13.22
C PHE A 347 9.44 16.42 -14.18
N LEU A 348 9.38 17.20 -15.28
CA LEU A 348 8.33 17.07 -16.28
C LEU A 348 8.41 15.75 -17.04
N LEU A 349 9.60 15.35 -17.47
CA LEU A 349 9.83 14.08 -18.18
C LEU A 349 9.55 12.89 -17.26
N LYS A 350 9.95 12.97 -15.99
CA LYS A 350 9.68 11.92 -14.99
C LYS A 350 8.18 11.81 -14.68
N TYR A 351 7.48 12.95 -14.56
CA TYR A 351 6.03 13.02 -14.41
C TYR A 351 5.31 12.32 -15.59
N LEU A 352 5.70 12.66 -16.82
CA LEU A 352 5.13 12.03 -18.01
C LEU A 352 5.45 10.54 -18.08
N ALA A 353 6.68 10.13 -17.78
CA ALA A 353 7.08 8.74 -17.75
C ALA A 353 6.26 7.93 -16.74
N MET A 354 6.01 8.48 -15.55
CA MET A 354 5.18 7.85 -14.53
C MET A 354 3.71 7.73 -14.98
N LEU A 355 3.15 8.78 -15.59
CA LEU A 355 1.78 8.76 -16.13
C LEU A 355 1.61 7.72 -17.24
N VAL A 356 2.54 7.67 -18.20
CA VAL A 356 2.53 6.71 -19.31
C VAL A 356 2.70 5.29 -18.80
N SER A 357 3.59 5.07 -17.81
CA SER A 357 3.76 3.77 -17.16
C SER A 357 2.46 3.29 -16.52
N TYR A 358 1.74 4.17 -15.81
CA TYR A 358 0.45 3.84 -15.24
C TYR A 358 -0.60 3.51 -16.31
N CYS A 359 -0.71 4.33 -17.35
CA CYS A 359 -1.67 4.13 -18.43
C CYS A 359 -1.47 2.81 -19.20
N SER A 360 -0.25 2.29 -19.26
CA SER A 360 0.05 1.01 -19.91
C SER A 360 -0.63 -0.20 -19.22
N GLY A 361 -1.07 -0.04 -17.96
CA GLY A 361 -1.75 -1.08 -17.18
C GLY A 361 -0.84 -2.17 -16.61
N ILE A 362 0.48 -1.97 -16.59
CA ILE A 362 1.44 -2.89 -16.00
C ILE A 362 1.39 -2.84 -14.46
N PRO A 363 1.88 -3.88 -13.76
CA PRO A 363 2.10 -3.82 -12.32
C PRO A 363 3.19 -2.82 -11.95
N GLY A 364 2.98 -2.05 -10.90
CA GLY A 364 3.98 -1.13 -10.37
C GLY A 364 3.39 -0.05 -9.48
N GLY A 365 4.15 0.37 -8.46
CA GLY A 365 3.77 1.43 -7.53
C GLY A 365 4.06 2.82 -8.08
N MET A 366 3.39 3.82 -7.53
CA MET A 366 3.60 5.22 -7.87
C MET A 366 4.40 5.99 -6.81
N PHE A 367 4.70 5.38 -5.65
CA PHE A 367 5.32 6.08 -4.52
C PHE A 367 6.75 6.53 -4.80
N ALA A 368 7.67 5.61 -5.12
CA ALA A 368 9.07 5.98 -5.36
C ALA A 368 9.23 6.99 -6.51
N PRO A 369 8.58 6.84 -7.67
CA PRO A 369 8.61 7.87 -8.69
C PRO A 369 8.05 9.22 -8.24
N SER A 370 7.02 9.23 -7.37
CA SER A 370 6.48 10.48 -6.80
C SER A 370 7.50 11.18 -5.91
N LEU A 371 8.21 10.44 -5.06
CA LEU A 371 9.28 11.01 -4.24
C LEU A 371 10.38 11.63 -5.11
N ALA A 372 10.76 10.98 -6.20
CA ALA A 372 11.77 11.50 -7.13
C ALA A 372 11.32 12.76 -7.88
N ILE A 373 10.04 12.84 -8.29
CA ILE A 373 9.48 14.03 -8.90
C ILE A 373 9.45 15.18 -7.89
N GLY A 374 9.02 14.91 -6.65
CA GLY A 374 9.00 15.88 -5.58
C GLY A 374 10.39 16.41 -5.23
N ALA A 375 11.40 15.53 -5.15
CA ALA A 375 12.79 15.92 -4.95
C ALA A 375 13.29 16.83 -6.06
N ALA A 376 12.95 16.54 -7.31
CA ALA A 376 13.32 17.39 -8.45
C ALA A 376 12.62 18.76 -8.43
N ILE A 377 11.35 18.83 -8.03
CA ILE A 377 10.64 20.09 -7.83
C ILE A 377 11.30 20.91 -6.72
N GLY A 378 11.60 20.27 -5.57
CA GLY A 378 12.29 20.91 -4.46
C GLY A 378 13.67 21.45 -4.84
N GLY A 379 14.50 20.61 -5.51
CA GLY A 379 15.83 21.03 -5.97
C GLY A 379 15.79 22.13 -7.04
N TRP A 380 14.72 22.20 -7.83
CA TRP A 380 14.52 23.32 -8.76
C TRP A 380 14.13 24.60 -8.00
N ILE A 381 13.23 24.54 -7.02
CA ILE A 381 12.82 25.68 -6.19
C ILE A 381 14.00 26.21 -5.36
N GLU A 382 14.86 25.33 -4.85
CA GLU A 382 16.03 25.67 -4.05
C GLU A 382 16.96 26.68 -4.73
N GLN A 383 17.10 26.61 -6.06
CA GLN A 383 17.92 27.52 -6.85
C GLN A 383 17.48 28.98 -6.77
N PHE A 384 16.22 29.24 -6.40
CA PHE A 384 15.61 30.58 -6.31
C PHE A 384 15.49 31.08 -4.86
N LEU A 385 15.83 30.25 -3.88
CA LEU A 385 15.69 30.58 -2.46
C LEU A 385 17.08 30.68 -1.80
N PRO A 386 17.74 31.86 -1.87
CA PRO A 386 18.99 32.07 -1.15
C PRO A 386 18.78 31.91 0.37
N HIS A 387 19.80 31.45 1.08
CA HIS A 387 19.83 31.27 2.54
C HIS A 387 18.99 30.10 3.10
N THR A 388 18.63 29.11 2.28
CA THR A 388 18.08 27.82 2.76
C THR A 388 19.19 26.80 2.92
N THR A 389 19.05 25.89 3.90
CA THR A 389 19.99 24.78 4.06
C THR A 389 19.88 23.85 2.85
N PRO A 390 21.00 23.48 2.19
CA PRO A 390 21.00 22.55 1.08
C PRO A 390 20.25 21.26 1.41
N GLY A 391 19.40 20.80 0.51
CA GLY A 391 18.57 19.58 0.71
C GLY A 391 17.28 19.81 1.51
N ALA A 392 17.16 20.89 2.29
CA ALA A 392 15.92 21.18 3.04
C ALA A 392 14.72 21.36 2.10
N VAL A 393 14.89 22.18 1.07
CA VAL A 393 13.83 22.46 0.09
C VAL A 393 13.52 21.22 -0.74
N VAL A 394 14.51 20.35 -0.96
CA VAL A 394 14.33 19.05 -1.62
C VAL A 394 13.38 18.15 -0.82
N LEU A 395 13.54 18.09 0.52
CA LEU A 395 12.62 17.34 1.39
C LEU A 395 11.21 17.92 1.36
N LEU A 396 11.08 19.25 1.40
CA LEU A 396 9.78 19.93 1.31
C LEU A 396 9.09 19.66 -0.03
N GLY A 397 9.82 19.73 -1.15
CA GLY A 397 9.30 19.38 -2.47
C GLY A 397 8.89 17.89 -2.55
N THR A 398 9.69 17.00 -1.95
CA THR A 398 9.43 15.56 -1.89
C THR A 398 8.11 15.28 -1.17
N VAL A 399 7.93 15.81 0.03
CA VAL A 399 6.70 15.60 0.82
C VAL A 399 5.49 16.24 0.16
N ALA A 400 5.67 17.43 -0.43
CA ALA A 400 4.58 18.18 -1.06
C ALA A 400 3.98 17.46 -2.27
N TYR A 401 4.83 17.03 -3.21
CA TYR A 401 4.35 16.31 -4.39
C TYR A 401 3.76 14.94 -4.02
N PHE A 402 4.44 14.20 -3.15
CA PHE A 402 3.97 12.89 -2.72
C PHE A 402 2.61 12.98 -1.99
N CYS A 403 2.48 13.94 -1.07
CA CYS A 403 1.20 14.24 -0.43
C CYS A 403 0.14 14.70 -1.43
N GLY A 404 0.52 15.53 -2.39
CA GLY A 404 -0.38 15.97 -3.47
C GLY A 404 -0.95 14.81 -4.29
N VAL A 405 -0.16 13.76 -4.52
CA VAL A 405 -0.60 12.53 -5.22
C VAL A 405 -1.46 11.64 -4.34
N ALA A 406 -0.99 11.31 -3.13
CA ALA A 406 -1.63 10.34 -2.24
C ALA A 406 -2.80 10.94 -1.47
N GLN A 407 -2.73 12.24 -1.14
CA GLN A 407 -3.65 12.97 -0.25
C GLN A 407 -3.68 12.40 1.18
N SER A 408 -2.51 11.94 1.67
CA SER A 408 -2.30 11.39 3.01
C SER A 408 -1.17 12.16 3.69
N PRO A 409 -1.45 13.32 4.32
CA PRO A 409 -0.43 14.24 4.83
C PRO A 409 0.41 13.66 5.97
N LEU A 410 -0.18 12.91 6.90
CA LEU A 410 0.57 12.30 8.00
C LEU A 410 1.50 11.20 7.47
N THR A 411 1.00 10.34 6.59
CA THR A 411 1.78 9.27 5.97
C THR A 411 2.95 9.85 5.17
N ALA A 412 2.70 10.88 4.36
CA ALA A 412 3.74 11.53 3.56
C ALA A 412 4.84 12.13 4.45
N THR A 413 4.45 12.85 5.50
CA THR A 413 5.39 13.45 6.45
C THR A 413 6.27 12.40 7.13
N ILE A 414 5.66 11.34 7.67
CA ILE A 414 6.40 10.33 8.45
C ILE A 414 7.28 9.48 7.53
N ILE A 415 6.84 9.15 6.31
CA ILE A 415 7.69 8.47 5.33
C ILE A 415 8.95 9.28 5.07
N VAL A 416 8.82 10.55 4.71
CA VAL A 416 9.99 11.41 4.37
C VAL A 416 10.87 11.63 5.60
N MET A 417 10.29 11.84 6.79
CA MET A 417 11.01 12.00 8.04
C MET A 417 11.85 10.75 8.40
N GLU A 418 11.27 9.55 8.34
CA GLU A 418 12.01 8.30 8.60
C GLU A 418 13.07 8.02 7.52
N MET A 419 12.82 8.43 6.27
CA MET A 419 13.75 8.25 5.17
C MET A 419 15.00 9.11 5.25
N CYS A 420 14.95 10.27 5.92
CA CYS A 420 16.10 11.16 6.10
C CYS A 420 16.68 11.10 7.53
N ASP A 421 16.07 10.32 8.44
CA ASP A 421 16.45 10.20 9.85
C ASP A 421 16.65 11.56 10.55
N ASN A 422 15.78 12.52 10.23
CA ASN A 422 15.82 13.86 10.80
C ASN A 422 14.46 14.28 11.35
N GLN A 423 14.37 14.39 12.67
CA GLN A 423 13.15 14.81 13.36
C GLN A 423 12.99 16.35 13.43
N GLN A 424 14.05 17.12 13.26
CA GLN A 424 14.01 18.59 13.38
C GLN A 424 13.15 19.24 12.29
N VAL A 425 13.11 18.64 11.08
CA VAL A 425 12.32 19.13 9.96
C VAL A 425 10.84 18.74 10.02
N THR A 426 10.41 17.96 11.01
CA THR A 426 9.04 17.38 11.08
C THR A 426 7.96 18.43 10.99
N LEU A 427 8.09 19.55 11.69
CA LEU A 427 7.08 20.61 11.68
C LEU A 427 6.94 21.25 10.29
N ALA A 428 8.05 21.51 9.62
CA ALA A 428 8.07 22.08 8.28
C ALA A 428 7.51 21.09 7.24
N LEU A 429 7.86 19.80 7.34
CA LEU A 429 7.31 18.73 6.50
C LEU A 429 5.79 18.61 6.70
N LEU A 430 5.33 18.66 7.96
CA LEU A 430 3.91 18.57 8.29
C LEU A 430 3.14 19.77 7.72
N ALA A 431 3.63 20.98 7.94
CA ALA A 431 3.01 22.18 7.38
C ALA A 431 2.93 22.14 5.86
N THR A 432 4.03 21.73 5.20
CA THR A 432 4.09 21.60 3.74
C THR A 432 3.13 20.53 3.23
N SER A 433 3.03 19.39 3.90
CA SER A 433 2.15 18.30 3.48
C SER A 433 0.67 18.68 3.63
N PHE A 434 0.28 19.35 4.73
CA PHE A 434 -1.11 19.81 4.90
C PHE A 434 -1.47 20.90 3.88
N LEU A 435 -0.55 21.81 3.56
CA LEU A 435 -0.76 22.79 2.51
C LEU A 435 -0.93 22.12 1.14
N ALA A 436 -0.02 21.18 0.81
CA ALA A 436 -0.09 20.41 -0.43
C ALA A 436 -1.38 19.58 -0.54
N PHE A 437 -1.83 18.99 0.57
CA PHE A 437 -3.12 18.29 0.66
C PHE A 437 -4.29 19.23 0.34
N GLY A 438 -4.32 20.43 0.95
CA GLY A 438 -5.37 21.42 0.71
C GLY A 438 -5.42 21.84 -0.76
N VAL A 439 -4.27 22.18 -1.34
CA VAL A 439 -4.14 22.56 -2.77
C VAL A 439 -4.51 21.39 -3.69
N SER A 440 -4.04 20.18 -3.40
CA SER A 440 -4.36 19.00 -4.19
C SER A 440 -5.86 18.72 -4.20
N ARG A 441 -6.56 18.87 -3.06
CA ARG A 441 -8.02 18.66 -2.97
C ARG A 441 -8.84 19.67 -3.78
N MET A 442 -8.31 20.85 -4.03
CA MET A 442 -8.97 21.83 -4.93
C MET A 442 -8.95 21.33 -6.38
N VAL A 443 -7.89 20.62 -6.79
CA VAL A 443 -7.74 20.07 -8.16
C VAL A 443 -8.37 18.68 -8.29
N CYS A 444 -8.19 17.84 -7.30
CA CYS A 444 -8.65 16.46 -7.25
C CYS A 444 -9.40 16.20 -5.93
N PRO A 445 -10.73 16.37 -5.86
CA PRO A 445 -11.49 16.25 -4.62
C PRO A 445 -11.49 14.86 -3.99
N ARG A 446 -11.26 13.80 -4.79
CA ARG A 446 -11.25 12.40 -4.33
C ARG A 446 -9.82 11.89 -4.19
N PRO A 447 -9.48 11.25 -3.04
CA PRO A 447 -8.17 10.63 -2.87
C PRO A 447 -7.93 9.57 -3.96
N LEU A 448 -6.69 9.53 -4.47
CA LEU A 448 -6.31 8.71 -5.62
C LEU A 448 -6.60 7.22 -5.38
N TYR A 449 -6.08 6.66 -4.29
CA TYR A 449 -6.16 5.22 -4.05
C TYR A 449 -7.57 4.76 -3.70
N THR A 450 -8.35 5.58 -2.99
CA THR A 450 -9.77 5.34 -2.74
C THR A 450 -10.58 5.33 -4.05
N ALA A 451 -10.38 6.34 -4.91
CA ALA A 451 -11.08 6.39 -6.20
C ALA A 451 -10.74 5.21 -7.11
N LEU A 452 -9.49 4.72 -7.07
CA LEU A 452 -9.08 3.53 -7.81
C LEU A 452 -9.62 2.24 -7.18
N ALA A 453 -9.76 2.17 -5.85
CA ALA A 453 -10.37 1.04 -5.14
C ALA A 453 -11.87 0.93 -5.47
N ASP A 454 -12.59 2.05 -5.47
CA ASP A 454 -14.00 2.10 -5.89
C ASP A 454 -14.17 1.56 -7.30
N ARG A 455 -13.31 2.00 -8.24
CA ARG A 455 -13.30 1.50 -9.62
C ARG A 455 -13.04 -0.01 -9.70
N PHE A 456 -12.14 -0.50 -8.88
CA PHE A 456 -11.86 -1.94 -8.82
C PHE A 456 -13.07 -2.72 -8.31
N MET A 457 -13.78 -2.22 -7.29
CA MET A 457 -14.99 -2.83 -6.76
C MET A 457 -16.13 -2.83 -7.81
N GLU A 458 -16.38 -1.69 -8.47
CA GLU A 458 -17.37 -1.58 -9.55
C GLU A 458 -17.11 -2.56 -10.70
N ALA A 459 -15.84 -2.72 -11.09
CA ALA A 459 -15.45 -3.64 -12.17
C ALA A 459 -15.72 -5.11 -11.79
N ASN A 460 -15.45 -5.49 -10.53
CA ASN A 460 -15.75 -6.83 -10.03
C ASN A 460 -17.25 -7.09 -9.92
N GLU A 461 -18.05 -6.13 -9.47
CA GLU A 461 -19.50 -6.25 -9.41
C GLU A 461 -20.11 -6.44 -10.79
N ARG A 462 -19.67 -5.66 -11.79
CA ARG A 462 -20.11 -5.83 -13.18
C ARG A 462 -19.77 -7.21 -13.75
N ALA A 463 -18.57 -7.71 -13.43
CA ALA A 463 -18.14 -9.05 -13.87
C ALA A 463 -18.92 -10.19 -13.18
N SER A 464 -19.54 -9.93 -12.03
CA SER A 464 -20.31 -10.90 -11.25
C SER A 464 -21.82 -10.89 -11.59
N ARG A 465 -22.30 -9.88 -12.31
CA ARG A 465 -23.71 -9.83 -12.75
C ARG A 465 -23.93 -10.85 -13.87
N PRO A 466 -25.00 -11.66 -13.81
CA PRO A 466 -25.38 -12.51 -14.93
C PRO A 466 -25.64 -11.63 -16.17
N PRO A 467 -25.37 -12.14 -17.37
CA PRO A 467 -25.70 -11.41 -18.59
C PRO A 467 -27.18 -11.02 -18.57
N PRO A 468 -27.55 -9.82 -19.09
CA PRO A 468 -28.94 -9.45 -19.18
C PRO A 468 -29.68 -10.60 -19.88
N GLN A 469 -30.74 -11.11 -19.25
CA GLN A 469 -31.66 -12.01 -19.93
C GLN A 469 -32.18 -11.23 -21.12
N SER A 470 -31.64 -11.56 -22.31
CA SER A 470 -32.28 -11.14 -23.55
C SER A 470 -33.75 -11.58 -23.45
N ASP A 471 -34.68 -10.63 -23.49
CA ASP A 471 -36.08 -10.90 -23.64
C ASP A 471 -36.25 -12.02 -24.67
N ILE A 472 -36.58 -13.22 -24.18
CA ILE A 472 -37.14 -14.25 -25.01
C ILE A 472 -38.50 -13.69 -25.36
N GLN A 473 -38.54 -12.92 -26.46
CA GLN A 473 -39.81 -12.55 -27.09
C GLN A 473 -40.56 -13.84 -27.25
N SER A 474 -41.61 -13.98 -26.45
CA SER A 474 -42.66 -14.99 -26.63
C SER A 474 -43.17 -14.87 -28.06
N THR A 475 -42.73 -15.77 -28.91
CA THR A 475 -43.31 -15.98 -30.22
C THR A 475 -44.78 -16.33 -29.97
N PRO A 476 -45.74 -15.57 -30.47
CA PRO A 476 -47.15 -15.93 -30.32
C PRO A 476 -47.36 -17.28 -31.00
N VAL A 477 -47.84 -18.25 -30.24
CA VAL A 477 -48.36 -19.51 -30.78
C VAL A 477 -49.58 -19.12 -31.64
N GLN A 478 -49.37 -19.11 -32.94
CA GLN A 478 -50.49 -19.01 -33.89
C GLN A 478 -51.38 -20.24 -33.75
N ASP A 479 -52.61 -20.01 -33.30
CA ASP A 479 -53.70 -20.95 -33.29
C ASP A 479 -53.88 -21.62 -34.66
N ALA A 480 -53.49 -22.87 -34.76
CA ALA A 480 -53.89 -23.75 -35.84
C ALA A 480 -55.26 -24.33 -35.49
N LYS A 481 -56.35 -23.56 -35.76
CA LYS A 481 -57.70 -24.06 -35.87
C LYS A 481 -58.32 -23.61 -37.19
N LYS A 482 -58.55 -24.60 -38.08
CA LYS A 482 -59.60 -24.81 -39.05
C LYS A 482 -59.04 -25.32 -40.40
N ALA A 483 -59.38 -26.52 -40.66
CA ALA A 483 -59.71 -27.00 -41.99
C ALA A 483 -60.84 -28.00 -41.85
N PRO A 484 -61.83 -28.03 -42.81
CA PRO A 484 -62.99 -28.87 -42.76
C PRO A 484 -62.75 -30.32 -43.07
#